data_b362b159177fce0adb71e4840d7eb2ad
#
_entry.id   b362b159177fce0adb71e4840d7eb2ad
#
_cell.length_a   1.000
_cell.length_b   1.000
_cell.length_c   1.000
_cell.angle_alpha   90.00
_cell.angle_beta   90.00
_cell.angle_gamma   90.00
#
_symmetry.space_group_name_H-M   'P 1'
#
loop_
_entity.id
_entity.type
_entity.pdbx_description
1 polymer ?
#
loop_
_entity_poly.entity_id
_entity_poly.type
_entity_poly.pdbx_seq_one_letter_code
_entity_poly.pdbx_strand_id
1 'polypeptide(L)'
;IGYIPQTLGLVKNTSVLENVLIGALPRLSNFKSFFKMFPKEEIEKAHEVLDLVGLDTKSNRKVHMLSGGEKRRVAIARALMQKPDVLLADEIVSELDSVTAREVMDVIKDAQKKFKLTAIMIHHDMTLALEYANRVAVIQEGDKILEIGVDGDQIIDFQTGNLTQEEILEMYNEPEK
;
A
#
# COMPACT_ATOMS: atom_id res chain seq x y z
N ILE A 1 9.73 4.11 8.45
CA ILE A 1 9.37 3.58 7.13
C ILE A 1 8.62 2.26 7.33
N GLY A 2 7.45 2.11 6.71
CA GLY A 2 6.73 0.85 6.56
C GLY A 2 7.00 0.27 5.17
N TYR A 3 7.14 -1.06 5.06
CA TYR A 3 7.39 -1.73 3.78
C TYR A 3 6.42 -2.88 3.56
N ILE A 4 5.85 -2.93 2.36
CA ILE A 4 4.98 -4.01 1.91
C ILE A 4 5.63 -4.64 0.67
N PRO A 5 6.25 -5.82 0.79
CA PRO A 5 6.84 -6.51 -0.35
C PRO A 5 5.76 -7.13 -1.25
N GLN A 6 6.07 -7.38 -2.51
CA GLN A 6 5.20 -8.04 -3.48
C GLN A 6 4.61 -9.36 -2.95
N THR A 7 5.41 -10.16 -2.24
CA THR A 7 4.97 -11.43 -1.64
C THR A 7 4.15 -11.28 -0.37
N LEU A 8 3.86 -10.02 0.08
CA LEU A 8 3.17 -9.62 1.30
C LEU A 8 3.83 -10.07 2.61
N GLY A 9 4.65 -11.12 2.63
CA GLY A 9 5.37 -11.64 3.81
C GLY A 9 4.46 -12.00 5.00
N LEU A 10 3.21 -12.42 4.77
CA LEU A 10 2.25 -12.77 5.83
C LEU A 10 2.49 -14.19 6.37
N VAL A 11 2.28 -14.37 7.69
CA VAL A 11 2.34 -15.67 8.33
C VAL A 11 1.00 -16.39 8.13
N LYS A 12 0.97 -17.38 7.23
CA LYS A 12 -0.28 -17.99 6.71
C LYS A 12 -1.15 -18.68 7.76
N ASN A 13 -0.54 -19.30 8.77
CA ASN A 13 -1.23 -20.13 9.78
C ASN A 13 -1.62 -19.38 11.05
N THR A 14 -1.33 -18.07 11.14
CA THR A 14 -1.75 -17.20 12.24
C THR A 14 -2.98 -16.39 11.88
N SER A 15 -3.63 -15.79 12.87
CA SER A 15 -4.80 -14.93 12.66
C SER A 15 -4.42 -13.61 11.97
N VAL A 16 -5.43 -12.93 11.45
CA VAL A 16 -5.33 -11.58 10.92
C VAL A 16 -4.76 -10.64 11.98
N LEU A 17 -5.32 -10.67 13.20
CA LEU A 17 -4.89 -9.82 14.32
C LEU A 17 -3.41 -10.08 14.67
N GLU A 18 -2.99 -11.35 14.77
CA GLU A 18 -1.59 -11.67 15.04
C GLU A 18 -0.63 -11.15 13.97
N ASN A 19 -1.01 -11.26 12.68
CA ASN A 19 -0.22 -10.69 11.60
C ASN A 19 -0.08 -9.17 11.71
N VAL A 20 -1.15 -8.48 12.05
CA VAL A 20 -1.14 -7.00 12.23
C VAL A 20 -0.28 -6.62 13.43
N LEU A 21 -0.41 -7.33 14.55
CA LEU A 21 0.38 -7.11 15.76
C LEU A 21 1.89 -7.32 15.57
N ILE A 22 2.32 -8.19 14.63
CA ILE A 22 3.73 -8.33 14.25
C ILE A 22 4.33 -6.98 13.83
N GLY A 23 3.55 -6.09 13.20
CA GLY A 23 3.99 -4.74 12.85
C GLY A 23 4.38 -3.86 14.04
N ALA A 24 3.89 -4.15 15.24
CA ALA A 24 4.25 -3.41 16.46
C ALA A 24 5.58 -3.87 17.07
N LEU A 25 6.07 -5.08 16.75
CA LEU A 25 7.26 -5.67 17.37
C LEU A 25 8.50 -4.76 17.39
N PRO A 26 8.86 -4.03 16.33
CA PRO A 26 10.02 -3.15 16.34
C PRO A 26 9.97 -2.02 17.39
N ARG A 27 8.77 -1.69 17.89
CA ARG A 27 8.53 -0.62 18.87
C ARG A 27 8.42 -1.13 20.29
N LEU A 28 8.29 -2.45 20.48
CA LEU A 28 8.17 -3.06 21.79
C LEU A 28 9.55 -3.33 22.38
N SER A 29 9.64 -3.36 23.72
CA SER A 29 10.87 -3.79 24.39
C SER A 29 11.21 -5.25 23.99
N ASN A 30 12.50 -5.56 23.88
CA ASN A 30 12.98 -6.88 23.48
C ASN A 30 12.35 -8.04 24.26
N PHE A 31 12.11 -7.86 25.57
CA PHE A 31 11.49 -8.86 26.43
C PHE A 31 10.04 -9.16 26.03
N LYS A 32 9.22 -8.12 25.85
CA LYS A 32 7.80 -8.28 25.45
C LYS A 32 7.68 -8.83 24.03
N SER A 33 8.55 -8.39 23.14
CA SER A 33 8.62 -8.88 21.76
C SER A 33 8.93 -10.37 21.69
N PHE A 34 9.89 -10.84 22.49
CA PHE A 34 10.31 -12.24 22.53
C PHE A 34 9.18 -13.20 22.96
N PHE A 35 8.37 -12.81 23.95
CA PHE A 35 7.23 -13.61 24.42
C PHE A 35 5.92 -13.37 23.67
N LYS A 36 5.94 -12.54 22.62
CA LYS A 36 4.70 -12.11 21.90
C LYS A 36 3.62 -11.56 22.83
N MET A 37 4.02 -10.92 23.92
CA MET A 37 3.13 -10.28 24.88
C MET A 37 2.84 -8.85 24.38
N PHE A 38 1.70 -8.70 23.72
CA PHE A 38 1.28 -7.38 23.25
C PHE A 38 0.55 -6.64 24.35
N PRO A 39 0.94 -5.37 24.65
CA PRO A 39 0.17 -4.50 25.53
C PRO A 39 -1.26 -4.31 25.02
N LYS A 40 -2.20 -4.10 25.93
CA LYS A 40 -3.61 -3.90 25.60
C LYS A 40 -3.79 -2.75 24.59
N GLU A 41 -3.05 -1.66 24.76
CA GLU A 41 -3.02 -0.51 23.86
C GLU A 41 -2.65 -0.87 22.41
N GLU A 42 -1.71 -1.81 22.20
CA GLU A 42 -1.34 -2.25 20.87
C GLU A 42 -2.41 -3.16 20.26
N ILE A 43 -3.13 -3.93 21.07
CA ILE A 43 -4.26 -4.74 20.61
C ILE A 43 -5.41 -3.84 20.19
N GLU A 44 -5.78 -2.85 21.00
CA GLU A 44 -6.79 -1.85 20.66
C GLU A 44 -6.44 -1.11 19.37
N LYS A 45 -5.19 -0.68 19.23
CA LYS A 45 -4.70 -0.05 18.01
C LYS A 45 -4.73 -0.97 16.79
N ALA A 46 -4.43 -2.26 16.95
CA ALA A 46 -4.54 -3.23 15.86
C ALA A 46 -6.00 -3.35 15.38
N HIS A 47 -6.98 -3.31 16.28
CA HIS A 47 -8.40 -3.28 15.93
C HIS A 47 -8.77 -1.99 15.19
N GLU A 48 -8.29 -0.81 15.62
CA GLU A 48 -8.51 0.46 14.93
C GLU A 48 -7.96 0.46 13.49
N VAL A 49 -6.80 -0.16 13.30
CA VAL A 49 -6.18 -0.29 11.96
C VAL A 49 -6.92 -1.34 11.13
N LEU A 50 -7.37 -2.44 11.75
CA LEU A 50 -8.18 -3.45 11.08
C LEU A 50 -9.54 -2.91 10.64
N ASP A 51 -10.14 -2.04 11.43
CA ASP A 51 -11.39 -1.34 11.05
C ASP A 51 -11.15 -0.45 9.82
N LEU A 52 -10.06 0.32 9.80
CA LEU A 52 -9.68 1.15 8.65
C LEU A 52 -9.56 0.35 7.34
N VAL A 53 -9.01 -0.87 7.41
CA VAL A 53 -8.86 -1.72 6.23
C VAL A 53 -10.08 -2.65 6.00
N GLY A 54 -11.16 -2.49 6.77
CA GLY A 54 -12.42 -3.27 6.66
C GLY A 54 -12.28 -4.75 7.01
N LEU A 55 -11.40 -5.10 7.96
CA LEU A 55 -11.11 -6.49 8.34
C LEU A 55 -11.28 -6.79 9.84
N ASP A 56 -11.79 -5.86 10.65
CA ASP A 56 -11.91 -6.08 12.09
C ASP A 56 -12.78 -7.28 12.44
N THR A 57 -13.91 -7.45 11.75
CA THR A 57 -14.80 -8.61 11.91
C THR A 57 -14.14 -9.95 11.55
N LYS A 58 -13.00 -9.92 10.87
CA LYS A 58 -12.21 -11.09 10.46
C LYS A 58 -10.91 -11.25 11.26
N SER A 59 -10.73 -10.47 12.33
CA SER A 59 -9.51 -10.42 13.16
C SER A 59 -9.02 -11.80 13.62
N ASN A 60 -9.93 -12.70 13.96
CA ASN A 60 -9.63 -14.06 14.39
C ASN A 60 -9.47 -15.08 13.25
N ARG A 61 -9.76 -14.71 11.99
CA ARG A 61 -9.56 -15.62 10.85
C ARG A 61 -8.09 -15.87 10.57
N LYS A 62 -7.77 -17.07 10.12
CA LYS A 62 -6.41 -17.39 9.65
C LYS A 62 -6.18 -16.77 8.26
N VAL A 63 -4.99 -16.22 8.05
CA VAL A 63 -4.64 -15.50 6.82
C VAL A 63 -4.76 -16.35 5.56
N HIS A 64 -4.47 -17.65 5.63
CA HIS A 64 -4.61 -18.54 4.46
C HIS A 64 -6.05 -18.66 3.94
N MET A 65 -7.07 -18.34 4.78
CA MET A 65 -8.49 -18.40 4.43
C MET A 65 -9.01 -17.10 3.77
N LEU A 66 -8.16 -16.10 3.60
CA LEU A 66 -8.52 -14.81 3.04
C LEU A 66 -8.36 -14.78 1.52
N SER A 67 -9.14 -13.91 0.85
CA SER A 67 -8.97 -13.57 -0.57
C SER A 67 -7.63 -12.83 -0.83
N GLY A 68 -7.26 -12.68 -2.08
CA GLY A 68 -6.07 -11.91 -2.47
C GLY A 68 -6.10 -10.46 -1.97
N GLY A 69 -7.20 -9.75 -2.22
CA GLY A 69 -7.39 -8.37 -1.75
C GLY A 69 -7.39 -8.25 -0.23
N GLU A 70 -8.06 -9.18 0.49
CA GLU A 70 -8.02 -9.21 1.95
C GLU A 70 -6.61 -9.41 2.51
N LYS A 71 -5.80 -10.29 1.90
CA LYS A 71 -4.39 -10.47 2.30
C LYS A 71 -3.58 -9.19 2.11
N ARG A 72 -3.81 -8.46 1.01
CA ARG A 72 -3.14 -7.16 0.77
C ARG A 72 -3.54 -6.14 1.83
N ARG A 73 -4.82 -6.07 2.20
CA ARG A 73 -5.29 -5.21 3.29
C ARG A 73 -4.71 -5.58 4.66
N VAL A 74 -4.48 -6.86 4.95
CA VAL A 74 -3.74 -7.29 6.17
C VAL A 74 -2.28 -6.82 6.12
N ALA A 75 -1.62 -6.89 4.97
CA ALA A 75 -0.23 -6.42 4.82
C ALA A 75 -0.12 -4.89 5.03
N ILE A 76 -1.08 -4.12 4.50
CA ILE A 76 -1.19 -2.68 4.76
C ILE A 76 -1.37 -2.42 6.26
N ALA A 77 -2.34 -3.07 6.89
CA ALA A 77 -2.59 -2.94 8.33
C ALA A 77 -1.34 -3.23 9.17
N ARG A 78 -0.60 -4.29 8.86
CA ARG A 78 0.66 -4.63 9.52
C ARG A 78 1.72 -3.54 9.33
N ALA A 79 1.84 -2.97 8.14
CA ALA A 79 2.78 -1.88 7.88
C ALA A 79 2.40 -0.61 8.64
N LEU A 80 1.11 -0.27 8.73
CA LEU A 80 0.61 0.88 9.48
C LEU A 80 0.85 0.75 11.00
N MET A 81 0.86 -0.48 11.54
CA MET A 81 1.21 -0.73 12.95
C MET A 81 2.64 -0.30 13.31
N GLN A 82 3.54 -0.16 12.33
CA GLN A 82 4.87 0.40 12.56
C GLN A 82 4.86 1.91 12.82
N LYS A 83 3.73 2.60 12.64
CA LYS A 83 3.57 4.06 12.67
C LYS A 83 4.56 4.74 11.71
N PRO A 84 4.54 4.40 10.42
CA PRO A 84 5.50 4.95 9.48
C PRO A 84 5.13 6.37 9.06
N ASP A 85 6.13 7.23 8.81
CA ASP A 85 5.95 8.48 8.08
C ASP A 85 5.96 8.25 6.56
N VAL A 86 6.62 7.16 6.11
CA VAL A 86 6.69 6.75 4.71
C VAL A 86 6.32 5.28 4.58
N LEU A 87 5.36 4.98 3.70
CA LEU A 87 4.95 3.64 3.32
C LEU A 87 5.52 3.33 1.92
N LEU A 88 6.34 2.29 1.82
CA LEU A 88 6.81 1.74 0.56
C LEU A 88 5.98 0.51 0.22
N ALA A 89 5.43 0.44 -1.00
CA ALA A 89 4.63 -0.69 -1.46
C ALA A 89 5.12 -1.16 -2.84
N ASP A 90 5.45 -2.44 -2.92
CA ASP A 90 6.00 -3.07 -4.11
C ASP A 90 4.94 -3.94 -4.77
N GLU A 91 4.40 -3.47 -5.90
CA GLU A 91 3.39 -4.15 -6.74
C GLU A 91 2.19 -4.75 -5.97
N ILE A 92 1.73 -4.05 -4.95
CA ILE A 92 0.75 -4.62 -4.00
C ILE A 92 -0.65 -4.89 -4.61
N VAL A 93 -0.96 -4.34 -5.77
CA VAL A 93 -2.23 -4.56 -6.49
C VAL A 93 -2.07 -5.40 -7.76
N SER A 94 -0.85 -5.89 -8.05
CA SER A 94 -0.61 -6.82 -9.16
C SER A 94 -1.47 -8.08 -8.99
N GLU A 95 -1.91 -8.66 -10.12
CA GLU A 95 -2.76 -9.87 -10.16
C GLU A 95 -4.17 -9.71 -9.53
N LEU A 96 -4.60 -8.49 -9.23
CA LEU A 96 -5.98 -8.21 -8.82
C LEU A 96 -6.82 -7.75 -10.02
N ASP A 97 -8.11 -8.06 -9.98
CA ASP A 97 -9.07 -7.40 -10.86
C ASP A 97 -9.15 -5.90 -10.53
N SER A 98 -9.60 -5.10 -11.49
CA SER A 98 -9.61 -3.64 -11.39
C SER A 98 -10.47 -3.10 -10.24
N VAL A 99 -11.52 -3.80 -9.85
CA VAL A 99 -12.39 -3.39 -8.72
C VAL A 99 -11.65 -3.61 -7.40
N THR A 100 -11.13 -4.82 -7.19
CA THR A 100 -10.36 -5.16 -5.98
C THR A 100 -9.08 -4.32 -5.86
N ALA A 101 -8.42 -3.99 -6.98
CA ALA A 101 -7.25 -3.12 -6.99
C ALA A 101 -7.60 -1.71 -6.46
N ARG A 102 -8.71 -1.11 -6.94
CA ARG A 102 -9.18 0.19 -6.45
C ARG A 102 -9.54 0.15 -4.96
N GLU A 103 -10.22 -0.90 -4.49
CA GLU A 103 -10.50 -1.06 -3.06
C GLU A 103 -9.22 -1.04 -2.20
N VAL A 104 -8.14 -1.66 -2.67
CA VAL A 104 -6.85 -1.65 -1.96
C VAL A 104 -6.20 -0.29 -2.01
N MET A 105 -6.28 0.42 -3.15
CA MET A 105 -5.75 1.77 -3.32
C MET A 105 -6.51 2.79 -2.45
N ASP A 106 -7.83 2.67 -2.35
CA ASP A 106 -8.66 3.51 -1.47
C ASP A 106 -8.25 3.38 0.00
N VAL A 107 -7.96 2.16 0.44
CA VAL A 107 -7.43 1.92 1.80
C VAL A 107 -6.09 2.65 2.03
N ILE A 108 -5.20 2.68 1.05
CA ILE A 108 -3.93 3.43 1.16
C ILE A 108 -4.20 4.94 1.21
N LYS A 109 -5.11 5.44 0.37
CA LYS A 109 -5.51 6.85 0.33
C LYS A 109 -6.13 7.31 1.66
N ASP A 110 -6.96 6.47 2.27
CA ASP A 110 -7.54 6.74 3.58
C ASP A 110 -6.48 6.69 4.71
N ALA A 111 -5.54 5.74 4.64
CA ALA A 111 -4.40 5.68 5.56
C ALA A 111 -3.51 6.93 5.44
N GLN A 112 -3.22 7.41 4.22
CA GLN A 112 -2.47 8.66 4.00
C GLN A 112 -3.14 9.85 4.69
N LYS A 113 -4.46 10.00 4.50
CA LYS A 113 -5.24 11.09 5.13
C LYS A 113 -5.25 10.97 6.66
N LYS A 114 -5.54 9.77 7.19
CA LYS A 114 -5.68 9.53 8.62
C LYS A 114 -4.37 9.69 9.38
N PHE A 115 -3.28 9.16 8.83
CA PHE A 115 -1.98 9.12 9.49
C PHE A 115 -0.98 10.16 8.97
N LYS A 116 -1.35 10.96 7.96
CA LYS A 116 -0.52 11.98 7.31
C LYS A 116 0.82 11.41 6.81
N LEU A 117 0.80 10.18 6.30
CA LEU A 117 1.98 9.50 5.77
C LEU A 117 2.16 9.77 4.27
N THR A 118 3.38 9.61 3.79
CA THR A 118 3.70 9.58 2.36
C THR A 118 3.70 8.13 1.88
N ALA A 119 2.95 7.81 0.82
CA ALA A 119 3.01 6.50 0.17
C ALA A 119 3.86 6.60 -1.10
N ILE A 120 4.81 5.67 -1.26
CA ILE A 120 5.60 5.48 -2.47
C ILE A 120 5.32 4.05 -2.95
N MET A 121 4.86 3.92 -4.20
CA MET A 121 4.43 2.64 -4.74
C MET A 121 5.10 2.35 -6.07
N ILE A 122 5.47 1.11 -6.31
CA ILE A 122 5.87 0.60 -7.61
C ILE A 122 4.63 -0.04 -8.24
N HIS A 123 4.34 0.34 -9.47
CA HIS A 123 3.18 -0.11 -10.21
C HIS A 123 3.44 -0.10 -11.70
N HIS A 124 2.77 -1.00 -12.45
CA HIS A 124 2.87 -1.10 -13.90
C HIS A 124 1.58 -0.67 -14.65
N ASP A 125 0.50 -0.32 -13.93
CA ASP A 125 -0.72 0.20 -14.52
C ASP A 125 -0.73 1.74 -14.41
N MET A 126 -0.51 2.40 -15.55
CA MET A 126 -0.47 3.86 -15.64
C MET A 126 -1.81 4.49 -15.31
N THR A 127 -2.93 3.87 -15.71
CA THR A 127 -4.27 4.39 -15.44
C THR A 127 -4.52 4.50 -13.93
N LEU A 128 -4.18 3.44 -13.20
CA LEU A 128 -4.33 3.41 -11.75
C LEU A 128 -3.34 4.39 -11.06
N ALA A 129 -2.11 4.51 -11.60
CA ALA A 129 -1.14 5.48 -11.08
C ALA A 129 -1.66 6.92 -11.23
N LEU A 130 -2.23 7.29 -12.37
CA LEU A 130 -2.80 8.63 -12.60
C LEU A 130 -4.06 8.90 -11.76
N GLU A 131 -4.86 7.87 -11.46
CA GLU A 131 -6.07 8.00 -10.65
C GLU A 131 -5.75 8.27 -9.16
N TYR A 132 -4.63 7.73 -8.64
CA TYR A 132 -4.36 7.73 -7.20
C TYR A 132 -3.15 8.57 -6.77
N ALA A 133 -2.15 8.74 -7.63
CA ALA A 133 -0.92 9.42 -7.26
C ALA A 133 -1.02 10.94 -7.43
N ASN A 134 -0.27 11.69 -6.59
CA ASN A 134 -0.03 13.12 -6.80
C ASN A 134 1.21 13.35 -7.68
N ARG A 135 2.06 12.35 -7.82
CA ARG A 135 3.30 12.40 -8.60
C ARG A 135 3.62 11.02 -9.14
N VAL A 136 3.91 10.93 -10.42
CA VAL A 136 4.29 9.68 -11.09
C VAL A 136 5.66 9.88 -11.75
N ALA A 137 6.56 8.93 -11.53
CA ALA A 137 7.83 8.85 -12.23
C ALA A 137 7.90 7.54 -13.01
N VAL A 138 8.14 7.62 -14.31
CA VAL A 138 8.33 6.44 -15.16
C VAL A 138 9.81 6.13 -15.25
N ILE A 139 10.16 4.88 -14.90
CA ILE A 139 11.53 4.37 -14.92
C ILE A 139 11.61 3.29 -16.02
N GLN A 140 12.56 3.44 -16.92
CA GLN A 140 12.85 2.46 -17.97
C GLN A 140 14.36 2.20 -18.01
N GLU A 141 14.77 0.94 -18.03
CA GLU A 141 16.18 0.50 -18.04
C GLU A 141 17.07 1.12 -16.95
N GLY A 142 16.47 1.58 -15.85
CA GLY A 142 17.15 2.25 -14.75
C GLY A 142 17.18 3.77 -14.82
N ASP A 143 16.77 4.35 -15.93
CA ASP A 143 16.67 5.79 -16.12
C ASP A 143 15.24 6.32 -15.89
N LYS A 144 15.14 7.52 -15.35
CA LYS A 144 13.87 8.24 -15.24
C LYS A 144 13.56 8.93 -16.58
N ILE A 145 12.57 8.43 -17.31
CA ILE A 145 12.18 8.93 -18.62
C ILE A 145 11.07 9.98 -18.59
N LEU A 146 10.21 9.95 -17.56
CA LEU A 146 9.09 10.88 -17.42
C LEU A 146 8.85 11.16 -15.93
N GLU A 147 8.47 12.39 -15.61
CA GLU A 147 8.01 12.76 -14.28
C GLU A 147 6.87 13.76 -14.38
N ILE A 148 5.71 13.38 -13.85
CA ILE A 148 4.47 14.16 -13.90
C ILE A 148 3.90 14.42 -12.51
N GLY A 149 3.32 15.61 -12.33
CA GLY A 149 2.46 15.93 -11.20
C GLY A 149 1.01 15.72 -11.58
N VAL A 150 0.20 15.23 -10.65
CA VAL A 150 -1.24 15.02 -10.82
C VAL A 150 -1.98 15.85 -9.77
N ASP A 151 -2.81 16.79 -10.20
CA ASP A 151 -3.65 17.62 -9.33
C ASP A 151 -5.09 17.65 -9.89
N GLY A 152 -5.95 16.79 -9.36
CA GLY A 152 -7.28 16.54 -9.91
C GLY A 152 -7.20 16.01 -11.35
N ASP A 153 -7.85 16.70 -12.27
CA ASP A 153 -7.86 16.34 -13.70
C ASP A 153 -6.68 16.97 -14.48
N GLN A 154 -5.84 17.77 -13.82
CA GLN A 154 -4.68 18.39 -14.43
C GLN A 154 -3.45 17.52 -14.27
N ILE A 155 -2.77 17.27 -15.39
CA ILE A 155 -1.50 16.56 -15.43
C ILE A 155 -0.44 17.50 -15.96
N ILE A 156 0.62 17.67 -15.20
CA ILE A 156 1.72 18.58 -15.51
C ILE A 156 2.99 17.74 -15.67
N ASP A 157 3.49 17.67 -16.90
CA ASP A 157 4.85 17.17 -17.14
C ASP A 157 5.84 18.27 -16.77
N PHE A 158 6.78 17.95 -15.89
CA PHE A 158 7.80 18.91 -15.43
C PHE A 158 8.81 19.29 -16.51
N GLN A 159 8.83 18.60 -17.66
CA GLN A 159 9.74 18.91 -18.78
C GLN A 159 9.05 19.67 -19.92
N THR A 160 7.84 19.27 -20.28
CA THR A 160 7.17 19.75 -21.51
C THR A 160 5.92 20.59 -21.26
N GLY A 161 5.42 20.63 -20.01
CA GLY A 161 4.21 21.39 -19.63
C GLY A 161 2.96 20.50 -19.50
N ASN A 162 1.77 21.05 -19.76
CA ASN A 162 0.52 20.32 -19.56
C ASN A 162 0.36 19.20 -20.60
N LEU A 163 0.05 18.00 -20.14
CA LEU A 163 -0.30 16.83 -20.94
C LEU A 163 -1.71 16.35 -20.60
N THR A 164 -2.37 15.75 -21.56
CA THR A 164 -3.62 15.03 -21.33
C THR A 164 -3.34 13.61 -20.87
N GLN A 165 -4.32 12.99 -20.19
CA GLN A 165 -4.21 11.59 -19.79
C GLN A 165 -4.03 10.65 -21.00
N GLU A 166 -4.68 10.96 -22.13
CA GLU A 166 -4.59 10.20 -23.38
C GLU A 166 -3.16 10.23 -23.95
N GLU A 167 -2.53 11.41 -24.02
CA GLU A 167 -1.16 11.59 -24.50
C GLU A 167 -0.16 10.78 -23.65
N ILE A 168 -0.34 10.75 -22.32
CA ILE A 168 0.54 9.98 -21.43
C ILE A 168 0.36 8.48 -21.66
N LEU A 169 -0.88 8.00 -21.80
CA LEU A 169 -1.16 6.59 -22.05
C LEU A 169 -0.64 6.15 -23.43
N GLU A 170 -0.71 6.99 -24.44
CA GLU A 170 -0.10 6.75 -25.74
C GLU A 170 1.42 6.64 -25.65
N MET A 171 2.09 7.59 -24.98
CA MET A 171 3.55 7.56 -24.77
C MET A 171 4.01 6.30 -24.01
N TYR A 172 3.20 5.84 -23.04
CA TYR A 172 3.53 4.67 -22.23
C TYR A 172 3.33 3.35 -23.01
N ASN A 173 2.33 3.30 -23.92
CA ASN A 173 1.96 2.10 -24.66
C ASN A 173 2.63 1.99 -26.04
N GLU A 174 3.37 3.02 -26.52
CA GLU A 174 4.13 2.91 -27.78
C GLU A 174 5.25 1.87 -27.60
N PRO A 175 5.26 0.77 -28.40
CA PRO A 175 6.40 -0.14 -28.41
C PRO A 175 7.60 0.59 -28.99
N GLU A 176 8.74 0.46 -28.34
CA GLU A 176 10.03 1.00 -28.83
C GLU A 176 10.24 0.68 -30.33
N LYS A 177 10.59 1.74 -31.09
CA LYS A 177 11.03 1.60 -32.48
C LYS A 177 12.52 1.33 -32.58
#